data_f502ebc170bee7b4327d7dfc7d4e2fbb
#
_entry.id   f502ebc170bee7b4327d7dfc7d4e2fbb
#
_cell.length_a   1.000
_cell.length_b   1.000
_cell.length_c   1.000
_cell.angle_alpha   90.00
_cell.angle_beta   90.00
_cell.angle_gamma   90.00
#
_symmetry.space_group_name_H-M   'P 1'
#
loop_
_entity.id
_entity.type
_entity.pdbx_description
1 polymer ?
#
loop_
_entity_poly.entity_id
_entity_poly.type
_entity_poly.pdbx_seq_one_letter_code
_entity_poly.pdbx_strand_id
1 'polypeptide(L)'
;MKVYGSLLVLNHLANKIGLPSILGEYAGELLSLVYAHCIDYRSINQMTHWFQRTDLNLLLNLEGVTEARFLNALDFLENQDFFKMQKQIFQCVTREYKLSDKGILYDVTNTYLYGKKCPLGKLGKDKDGVKGRPLIQIGLGVTKEDGIPVFHQVFDGNVADARTLQDIITSLNEFNIRDGLIVFDRGISSKQNQKDIQGLTWKVVCGLPIIDALKEFLRPIILKNKFLDYESRVRLNKTVFYVVTAPYTLGEVNGQIAICFNEQQKKDLKESRYDEIDEANRLLLQGKKIKPEMEEYFDKNGKFSSNKNRYKED
;
A
#
# COMPACT_ATOMS: atom_id res chain seq x y z
N MET A 1 23.59 -28.07 -5.69
CA MET A 1 23.77 -27.67 -4.28
C MET A 1 22.38 -27.42 -3.72
N LYS A 2 21.98 -28.11 -2.66
CA LYS A 2 20.66 -27.96 -2.07
C LYS A 2 20.63 -26.71 -1.15
N VAL A 3 19.54 -25.98 -1.15
CA VAL A 3 19.36 -24.76 -0.32
C VAL A 3 18.87 -25.20 1.06
N TYR A 4 19.78 -25.47 1.98
CA TYR A 4 19.43 -25.95 3.32
C TYR A 4 19.40 -24.83 4.38
N GLY A 5 20.40 -23.96 4.39
CA GLY A 5 20.55 -22.96 5.45
C GLY A 5 19.37 -21.97 5.57
N SER A 6 18.92 -21.41 4.46
CA SER A 6 17.77 -20.51 4.44
C SER A 6 16.47 -21.21 4.89
N LEU A 7 16.27 -22.44 4.47
CA LEU A 7 15.10 -23.24 4.86
C LEU A 7 15.11 -23.57 6.34
N LEU A 8 16.29 -23.88 6.91
CA LEU A 8 16.43 -24.13 8.35
C LEU A 8 16.06 -22.89 9.17
N VAL A 9 16.52 -21.71 8.75
CA VAL A 9 16.18 -20.44 9.43
C VAL A 9 14.68 -20.18 9.34
N LEU A 10 14.07 -20.28 8.17
CA LEU A 10 12.62 -20.08 8.00
C LEU A 10 11.81 -21.08 8.82
N ASN A 11 12.19 -22.36 8.82
CA ASN A 11 11.52 -23.37 9.61
C ASN A 11 11.66 -23.12 11.12
N HIS A 12 12.84 -22.69 11.57
CA HIS A 12 13.03 -22.30 12.97
C HIS A 12 12.10 -21.12 13.37
N LEU A 13 12.04 -20.08 12.54
CA LEU A 13 11.17 -18.92 12.79
C LEU A 13 9.69 -19.30 12.77
N ALA A 14 9.27 -20.13 11.81
CA ALA A 14 7.89 -20.61 11.71
C ALA A 14 7.47 -21.38 13.00
N ASN A 15 8.34 -22.27 13.49
CA ASN A 15 8.11 -23.00 14.73
C ASN A 15 8.09 -22.07 15.94
N LYS A 16 8.99 -21.10 16.00
CA LYS A 16 9.10 -20.12 17.09
C LYS A 16 7.82 -19.31 17.29
N ILE A 17 7.14 -18.94 16.20
CA ILE A 17 5.85 -18.23 16.24
C ILE A 17 4.63 -19.16 16.16
N GLY A 18 4.83 -20.48 16.23
CA GLY A 18 3.76 -21.45 16.30
C GLY A 18 2.96 -21.66 15.01
N LEU A 19 3.50 -21.26 13.84
CA LEU A 19 2.82 -21.39 12.54
C LEU A 19 2.33 -22.81 12.24
N PRO A 20 3.11 -23.91 12.48
CA PRO A 20 2.61 -25.24 12.19
C PRO A 20 1.30 -25.58 12.86
N SER A 21 1.14 -25.19 14.14
CA SER A 21 -0.10 -25.43 14.90
C SER A 21 -1.27 -24.60 14.38
N ILE A 22 -1.03 -23.40 13.89
CA ILE A 22 -2.06 -22.50 13.34
C ILE A 22 -2.53 -22.99 11.96
N LEU A 23 -1.60 -23.47 11.12
CA LEU A 23 -1.87 -23.98 9.78
C LEU A 23 -2.53 -25.37 9.77
N GLY A 24 -2.41 -26.14 10.84
CA GLY A 24 -3.14 -27.40 11.02
C GLY A 24 -2.60 -28.56 10.17
N GLU A 25 -3.51 -29.39 9.66
CA GLU A 25 -3.20 -30.66 9.02
C GLU A 25 -2.24 -30.54 7.83
N TYR A 26 -2.36 -29.51 7.02
CA TYR A 26 -1.52 -29.24 5.83
C TYR A 26 -0.37 -28.27 6.11
N ALA A 27 0.05 -28.14 7.36
CA ALA A 27 1.09 -27.17 7.74
C ALA A 27 2.37 -27.33 6.93
N GLY A 28 2.80 -28.56 6.66
CA GLY A 28 4.03 -28.82 5.91
C GLY A 28 3.95 -28.35 4.46
N GLU A 29 2.85 -28.63 3.76
CA GLU A 29 2.61 -28.18 2.39
C GLU A 29 2.51 -26.67 2.32
N LEU A 30 1.74 -26.04 3.21
CA LEU A 30 1.56 -24.60 3.27
C LEU A 30 2.87 -23.88 3.61
N LEU A 31 3.66 -24.39 4.57
CA LEU A 31 4.98 -23.84 4.87
C LEU A 31 5.95 -24.00 3.69
N SER A 32 5.86 -25.11 2.92
CA SER A 32 6.65 -25.26 1.71
C SER A 32 6.36 -24.17 0.69
N LEU A 33 5.08 -23.78 0.49
CA LEU A 33 4.68 -22.67 -0.37
C LEU A 33 5.24 -21.33 0.15
N VAL A 34 5.15 -21.08 1.45
CA VAL A 34 5.70 -19.88 2.08
C VAL A 34 7.21 -19.81 1.91
N TYR A 35 7.93 -20.90 2.17
CA TYR A 35 9.39 -20.92 2.04
C TYR A 35 9.85 -20.75 0.59
N ALA A 36 9.15 -21.36 -0.37
CA ALA A 36 9.40 -21.11 -1.78
C ALA A 36 9.21 -19.64 -2.14
N HIS A 37 8.15 -19.03 -1.65
CA HIS A 37 7.90 -17.62 -1.91
C HIS A 37 8.99 -16.69 -1.35
N CYS A 38 9.56 -17.04 -0.19
CA CYS A 38 10.63 -16.26 0.44
C CYS A 38 12.00 -16.42 -0.24
N ILE A 39 12.27 -17.59 -0.85
CA ILE A 39 13.63 -17.93 -1.34
C ILE A 39 13.70 -17.91 -2.86
N ASP A 40 12.76 -18.57 -3.51
CA ASP A 40 12.77 -18.83 -4.96
C ASP A 40 11.33 -19.07 -5.42
N TYR A 41 10.60 -18.00 -5.70
CA TYR A 41 9.19 -18.05 -6.07
C TYR A 41 8.91 -19.05 -7.20
N ARG A 42 7.97 -19.94 -6.95
CA ARG A 42 7.53 -20.97 -7.90
C ARG A 42 6.02 -21.02 -8.01
N SER A 43 5.52 -21.20 -9.21
CA SER A 43 4.12 -21.53 -9.43
C SER A 43 3.80 -22.93 -8.90
N ILE A 44 2.53 -23.18 -8.56
CA ILE A 44 2.10 -24.46 -7.95
C ILE A 44 2.54 -25.70 -8.77
N ASN A 45 2.44 -25.64 -10.10
CA ASN A 45 2.88 -26.73 -10.98
C ASN A 45 4.40 -27.00 -10.93
N GLN A 46 5.21 -26.06 -10.46
CA GLN A 46 6.66 -26.22 -10.30
C GLN A 46 7.05 -26.60 -8.86
N MET A 47 6.12 -26.53 -7.91
CA MET A 47 6.40 -26.75 -6.50
C MET A 47 6.90 -28.17 -6.19
N THR A 48 6.32 -29.19 -6.81
CA THR A 48 6.77 -30.58 -6.62
C THR A 48 8.24 -30.74 -7.00
N HIS A 49 8.64 -30.20 -8.16
CA HIS A 49 10.03 -30.27 -8.61
C HIS A 49 10.98 -29.44 -7.73
N TRP A 50 10.55 -28.25 -7.30
CA TRP A 50 11.33 -27.42 -6.39
C TRP A 50 11.52 -28.10 -5.03
N PHE A 51 10.45 -28.68 -4.45
CA PHE A 51 10.49 -29.42 -3.19
C PHE A 51 11.49 -30.57 -3.23
N GLN A 52 11.48 -31.37 -4.29
CA GLN A 52 12.40 -32.52 -4.48
C GLN A 52 13.88 -32.11 -4.56
N ARG A 53 14.16 -30.85 -4.94
CA ARG A 53 15.52 -30.30 -5.03
C ARG A 53 16.00 -29.67 -3.73
N THR A 54 15.18 -29.68 -2.70
CA THR A 54 15.46 -29.13 -1.37
C THR A 54 15.51 -30.26 -0.33
N ASP A 55 15.87 -29.94 0.89
CA ASP A 55 15.82 -30.87 2.02
C ASP A 55 14.57 -30.62 2.90
N LEU A 56 13.50 -30.06 2.34
CA LEU A 56 12.24 -29.79 3.03
C LEU A 56 11.56 -31.07 3.52
N ASN A 57 11.72 -32.18 2.79
CA ASN A 57 11.22 -33.48 3.24
C ASN A 57 11.73 -33.86 4.64
N LEU A 58 12.98 -33.55 4.94
CA LEU A 58 13.57 -33.81 6.26
C LEU A 58 13.10 -32.79 7.30
N LEU A 59 13.05 -31.49 6.92
CA LEU A 59 12.66 -30.41 7.84
C LEU A 59 11.19 -30.46 8.24
N LEU A 60 10.31 -30.83 7.32
CA LEU A 60 8.86 -30.83 7.50
C LEU A 60 8.27 -32.23 7.69
N ASN A 61 9.13 -33.27 7.64
CA ASN A 61 8.71 -34.67 7.71
C ASN A 61 7.61 -35.02 6.68
N LEU A 62 7.82 -34.55 5.43
CA LEU A 62 6.89 -34.75 4.33
C LEU A 62 7.48 -35.66 3.26
N GLU A 63 6.73 -36.69 2.91
CA GLU A 63 7.07 -37.63 1.82
C GLU A 63 5.99 -37.58 0.72
N GLY A 64 6.40 -37.89 -0.52
CA GLY A 64 5.48 -38.09 -1.64
C GLY A 64 4.66 -36.84 -2.00
N VAL A 65 5.25 -35.65 -1.89
CA VAL A 65 4.57 -34.38 -2.19
C VAL A 65 4.33 -34.26 -3.70
N THR A 66 3.07 -34.00 -4.06
CA THR A 66 2.61 -33.84 -5.44
C THR A 66 1.92 -32.49 -5.62
N GLU A 67 1.70 -32.06 -6.85
CA GLU A 67 0.91 -30.85 -7.16
C GLU A 67 -0.48 -30.93 -6.53
N ALA A 68 -1.14 -32.08 -6.61
CA ALA A 68 -2.46 -32.30 -6.02
C ALA A 68 -2.46 -32.09 -4.49
N ARG A 69 -1.40 -32.46 -3.78
CA ARG A 69 -1.31 -32.20 -2.33
C ARG A 69 -1.20 -30.72 -2.01
N PHE A 70 -0.48 -29.92 -2.81
CA PHE A 70 -0.44 -28.47 -2.64
C PHE A 70 -1.79 -27.82 -2.94
N LEU A 71 -2.50 -28.28 -3.97
CA LEU A 71 -3.85 -27.79 -4.26
C LEU A 71 -4.83 -28.14 -3.13
N ASN A 72 -4.81 -29.38 -2.64
CA ASN A 72 -5.63 -29.78 -1.48
C ASN A 72 -5.32 -28.96 -0.22
N ALA A 73 -4.05 -28.61 -0.01
CA ALA A 73 -3.66 -27.73 1.10
C ALA A 73 -4.23 -26.31 0.96
N LEU A 74 -4.31 -25.78 -0.26
CA LEU A 74 -4.97 -24.49 -0.53
C LEU A 74 -6.48 -24.58 -0.38
N ASP A 75 -7.12 -25.66 -0.87
CA ASP A 75 -8.55 -25.90 -0.69
C ASP A 75 -8.92 -26.06 0.80
N PHE A 76 -8.06 -26.74 1.57
CA PHE A 76 -8.20 -26.82 3.03
C PHE A 76 -8.10 -25.42 3.66
N LEU A 77 -7.11 -24.63 3.25
CA LEU A 77 -6.90 -23.28 3.76
C LEU A 77 -8.08 -22.36 3.44
N GLU A 78 -8.66 -22.45 2.23
CA GLU A 78 -9.83 -21.66 1.81
C GLU A 78 -11.04 -21.85 2.76
N ASN A 79 -11.18 -23.04 3.35
CA ASN A 79 -12.25 -23.35 4.29
C ASN A 79 -11.95 -22.97 5.75
N GLN A 80 -10.79 -22.36 6.02
CA GLN A 80 -10.45 -21.89 7.36
C GLN A 80 -10.94 -20.46 7.61
N ASP A 81 -11.04 -20.12 8.87
CA ASP A 81 -11.27 -18.74 9.32
C ASP A 81 -9.94 -17.95 9.24
N PHE A 82 -9.71 -17.31 8.09
CA PHE A 82 -8.51 -16.49 7.86
C PHE A 82 -8.34 -15.40 8.90
N PHE A 83 -9.42 -14.81 9.34
CA PHE A 83 -9.37 -13.73 10.32
C PHE A 83 -8.83 -14.24 11.66
N LYS A 84 -9.36 -15.36 12.13
CA LYS A 84 -8.90 -16.04 13.35
C LYS A 84 -7.44 -16.47 13.23
N MET A 85 -7.03 -17.00 12.08
CA MET A 85 -5.64 -17.40 11.82
C MET A 85 -4.69 -16.20 11.89
N GLN A 86 -5.00 -15.11 11.21
CA GLN A 86 -4.20 -13.89 11.24
C GLN A 86 -4.07 -13.34 12.67
N LYS A 87 -5.19 -13.32 13.42
CA LYS A 87 -5.20 -12.90 14.82
C LYS A 87 -4.28 -13.77 15.69
N GLN A 88 -4.32 -15.08 15.53
CA GLN A 88 -3.44 -16.00 16.25
C GLN A 88 -1.97 -15.78 15.88
N ILE A 89 -1.65 -15.63 14.59
CA ILE A 89 -0.29 -15.32 14.14
C ILE A 89 0.20 -14.02 14.78
N PHE A 90 -0.59 -12.95 14.68
CA PHE A 90 -0.21 -11.65 15.24
C PHE A 90 0.01 -11.72 16.76
N GLN A 91 -0.86 -12.42 17.50
CA GLN A 91 -0.71 -12.63 18.94
C GLN A 91 0.58 -13.39 19.29
N CYS A 92 0.93 -14.43 18.51
CA CYS A 92 2.18 -15.17 18.72
C CYS A 92 3.40 -14.31 18.43
N VAL A 93 3.38 -13.56 17.35
CA VAL A 93 4.47 -12.64 16.97
C VAL A 93 4.63 -11.53 18.01
N THR A 94 3.53 -10.90 18.44
CA THR A 94 3.54 -9.83 19.44
C THR A 94 4.11 -10.33 20.78
N ARG A 95 3.73 -11.52 21.22
CA ARG A 95 4.24 -12.13 22.44
C ARG A 95 5.73 -12.44 22.35
N GLU A 96 6.18 -12.97 21.21
CA GLU A 96 7.57 -13.37 21.01
C GLU A 96 8.52 -12.16 20.88
N TYR A 97 8.10 -11.13 20.16
CA TYR A 97 8.92 -9.97 19.83
C TYR A 97 8.56 -8.71 20.61
N LYS A 98 7.56 -8.77 21.50
CA LYS A 98 7.09 -7.64 22.33
C LYS A 98 6.75 -6.40 21.49
N LEU A 99 6.01 -6.61 20.40
CA LEU A 99 5.66 -5.55 19.47
C LEU A 99 4.73 -4.51 20.10
N SER A 100 4.83 -3.27 19.61
CA SER A 100 3.86 -2.22 19.93
C SER A 100 2.62 -2.35 19.04
N ASP A 101 1.43 -2.31 19.64
CA ASP A 101 0.13 -2.32 18.96
C ASP A 101 -0.51 -0.92 18.82
N LYS A 102 0.22 0.14 19.22
CA LYS A 102 -0.33 1.50 19.33
C LYS A 102 -0.34 2.32 18.05
N GLY A 103 0.08 1.76 16.95
CA GLY A 103 0.10 2.49 15.67
C GLY A 103 0.05 1.53 14.51
N ILE A 104 -0.84 1.80 13.56
CA ILE A 104 -1.04 1.00 12.36
C ILE A 104 -0.80 1.89 11.14
N LEU A 105 0.05 1.41 10.24
CA LEU A 105 0.17 1.93 8.88
C LEU A 105 -0.70 1.06 7.98
N TYR A 106 -1.62 1.67 7.24
CA TYR A 106 -2.50 0.96 6.34
C TYR A 106 -2.34 1.46 4.91
N ASP A 107 -2.18 0.55 3.98
CA ASP A 107 -2.17 0.84 2.55
C ASP A 107 -2.88 -0.24 1.75
N VAL A 108 -3.34 0.14 0.55
CA VAL A 108 -3.98 -0.76 -0.41
C VAL A 108 -3.11 -0.85 -1.64
N THR A 109 -2.76 -2.06 -2.01
CA THR A 109 -2.08 -2.37 -3.28
C THR A 109 -2.98 -3.20 -4.18
N ASN A 110 -2.56 -3.44 -5.42
CA ASN A 110 -3.26 -4.35 -6.32
C ASN A 110 -2.28 -5.35 -6.96
N THR A 111 -2.82 -6.47 -7.40
CA THR A 111 -2.08 -7.43 -8.21
C THR A 111 -2.95 -7.94 -9.34
N TYR A 112 -2.31 -8.23 -10.49
CA TYR A 112 -3.01 -8.70 -11.68
C TYR A 112 -3.28 -10.19 -11.63
N LEU A 113 -4.40 -10.58 -12.22
CA LEU A 113 -4.74 -11.97 -12.42
C LEU A 113 -4.51 -12.34 -13.89
N TYR A 114 -3.74 -13.40 -14.08
CA TYR A 114 -3.55 -14.02 -15.40
C TYR A 114 -4.64 -15.05 -15.71
N GLY A 115 -5.32 -15.56 -14.68
CA GLY A 115 -6.45 -16.49 -14.79
C GLY A 115 -7.78 -15.77 -15.00
N LYS A 116 -8.77 -16.51 -15.51
CA LYS A 116 -10.13 -15.99 -15.79
C LYS A 116 -11.18 -16.46 -14.78
N LYS A 117 -10.81 -17.28 -13.80
CA LYS A 117 -11.77 -17.96 -12.91
C LYS A 117 -11.90 -17.35 -11.51
N CYS A 118 -11.06 -16.39 -11.16
CA CYS A 118 -11.13 -15.75 -9.84
C CYS A 118 -12.35 -14.82 -9.76
N PRO A 119 -13.32 -15.05 -8.88
CA PRO A 119 -14.52 -14.24 -8.76
C PRO A 119 -14.24 -12.81 -8.30
N LEU A 120 -13.16 -12.58 -7.54
CA LEU A 120 -12.69 -11.27 -7.07
C LEU A 120 -12.00 -10.46 -8.17
N GLY A 121 -11.59 -11.13 -9.26
CA GLY A 121 -10.91 -10.49 -10.38
C GLY A 121 -11.84 -9.56 -11.15
N LYS A 122 -11.65 -8.25 -11.01
CA LYS A 122 -12.43 -7.21 -11.68
C LYS A 122 -11.51 -6.23 -12.39
N LEU A 123 -12.03 -5.59 -13.45
CA LEU A 123 -11.37 -4.43 -14.05
C LEU A 123 -11.49 -3.25 -13.09
N GLY A 124 -10.39 -2.75 -12.60
CA GLY A 124 -10.33 -1.65 -11.63
C GLY A 124 -9.27 -0.63 -11.99
N LYS A 125 -9.05 0.33 -11.08
CA LYS A 125 -8.00 1.34 -11.22
C LYS A 125 -6.66 0.66 -11.01
N ASP A 126 -5.91 0.59 -12.09
CA ASP A 126 -4.58 0.04 -12.09
C ASP A 126 -3.55 1.08 -11.63
N LYS A 127 -2.72 0.71 -10.64
CA LYS A 127 -1.66 1.57 -10.10
C LYS A 127 -0.39 1.52 -10.96
N ASP A 128 -0.20 0.44 -11.76
CA ASP A 128 1.00 0.24 -12.58
C ASP A 128 0.81 0.58 -14.08
N GLY A 129 -0.37 1.08 -14.46
CA GLY A 129 -0.66 1.54 -15.82
C GLY A 129 -1.00 0.44 -16.84
N VAL A 130 -1.20 -0.82 -16.40
CA VAL A 130 -1.56 -1.94 -17.28
C VAL A 130 -3.06 -1.98 -17.51
N LYS A 131 -3.50 -1.60 -18.68
CA LYS A 131 -4.93 -1.54 -19.03
C LYS A 131 -5.49 -2.92 -19.41
N GLY A 132 -6.77 -3.16 -19.05
CA GLY A 132 -7.56 -4.29 -19.57
C GLY A 132 -7.31 -5.64 -18.92
N ARG A 133 -6.58 -5.70 -17.79
CA ARG A 133 -6.40 -6.94 -17.00
C ARG A 133 -7.24 -6.91 -15.73
N PRO A 134 -7.91 -8.03 -15.39
CA PRO A 134 -8.53 -8.17 -14.07
C PRO A 134 -7.45 -8.10 -12.97
N LEU A 135 -7.78 -7.42 -11.90
CA LEU A 135 -6.94 -7.31 -10.73
C LEU A 135 -7.75 -7.62 -9.46
N ILE A 136 -7.06 -7.88 -8.37
CA ILE A 136 -7.60 -7.87 -7.01
C ILE A 136 -6.89 -6.79 -6.22
N GLN A 137 -7.55 -6.29 -5.19
CA GLN A 137 -6.94 -5.36 -4.26
C GLN A 137 -6.59 -6.06 -2.95
N ILE A 138 -5.49 -5.66 -2.35
CA ILE A 138 -4.99 -6.19 -1.09
C ILE A 138 -4.76 -5.01 -0.15
N GLY A 139 -5.55 -4.93 0.91
CA GLY A 139 -5.32 -4.02 2.02
C GLY A 139 -4.40 -4.67 3.04
N LEU A 140 -3.35 -3.99 3.47
CA LEU A 140 -2.38 -4.47 4.44
C LEU A 140 -2.23 -3.48 5.59
N GLY A 141 -2.43 -3.95 6.80
CA GLY A 141 -2.13 -3.23 8.04
C GLY A 141 -0.84 -3.75 8.67
N VAL A 142 0.09 -2.85 8.98
CA VAL A 142 1.36 -3.18 9.64
C VAL A 142 1.56 -2.33 10.89
N THR A 143 2.31 -2.83 11.88
CA THR A 143 2.69 -2.04 13.05
C THR A 143 3.56 -0.85 12.62
N LYS A 144 3.31 0.32 13.20
CA LYS A 144 4.02 1.55 12.85
C LYS A 144 5.51 1.50 13.18
N GLU A 145 5.87 0.94 14.34
CA GLU A 145 7.24 0.96 14.82
C GLU A 145 8.11 -0.12 14.16
N ASP A 146 7.55 -1.32 14.00
CA ASP A 146 8.32 -2.49 13.59
C ASP A 146 8.07 -2.91 12.12
N GLY A 147 7.00 -2.39 11.49
CA GLY A 147 6.59 -2.76 10.14
C GLY A 147 6.09 -4.21 10.02
N ILE A 148 5.67 -4.82 11.12
CA ILE A 148 5.20 -6.20 11.14
C ILE A 148 3.75 -6.27 10.69
N PRO A 149 3.38 -7.15 9.75
CA PRO A 149 2.00 -7.35 9.33
C PRO A 149 1.09 -7.76 10.50
N VAL A 150 0.00 -7.03 10.66
CA VAL A 150 -1.06 -7.32 11.64
C VAL A 150 -2.15 -8.16 10.98
N PHE A 151 -2.63 -7.68 9.85
CA PHE A 151 -3.65 -8.34 9.05
C PHE A 151 -3.57 -7.89 7.59
N HIS A 152 -4.17 -8.67 6.72
CA HIS A 152 -4.46 -8.31 5.35
C HIS A 152 -5.90 -8.70 5.00
N GLN A 153 -6.45 -8.03 4.00
CA GLN A 153 -7.75 -8.36 3.44
C GLN A 153 -7.71 -8.22 1.92
N VAL A 154 -8.35 -9.16 1.24
CA VAL A 154 -8.46 -9.17 -0.22
C VAL A 154 -9.83 -8.66 -0.62
N PHE A 155 -9.86 -7.75 -1.59
CA PHE A 155 -11.08 -7.12 -2.10
C PHE A 155 -11.21 -7.33 -3.61
N ASP A 156 -12.42 -7.17 -4.11
CA ASP A 156 -12.68 -7.09 -5.54
C ASP A 156 -11.84 -6.00 -6.20
N GLY A 157 -11.33 -6.26 -7.40
CA GLY A 157 -10.42 -5.35 -8.08
C GLY A 157 -10.99 -3.95 -8.41
N ASN A 158 -12.29 -3.77 -8.34
CA ASN A 158 -12.99 -2.51 -8.62
C ASN A 158 -13.48 -1.79 -7.35
N VAL A 159 -13.12 -2.26 -6.17
CA VAL A 159 -13.46 -1.57 -4.91
C VAL A 159 -12.66 -0.27 -4.80
N ALA A 160 -13.31 0.81 -4.39
CA ALA A 160 -12.60 2.06 -4.13
C ALA A 160 -11.83 1.95 -2.81
N ASP A 161 -10.56 2.38 -2.82
CA ASP A 161 -9.65 2.34 -1.64
C ASP A 161 -10.32 2.89 -0.36
N ALA A 162 -11.15 3.93 -0.53
CA ALA A 162 -11.87 4.54 0.58
C ALA A 162 -12.89 3.62 1.29
N ARG A 163 -13.42 2.61 0.60
CA ARG A 163 -14.38 1.65 1.20
C ARG A 163 -13.70 0.60 2.05
N THR A 164 -12.44 0.34 1.81
CA THR A 164 -11.70 -0.71 2.52
C THR A 164 -11.42 -0.35 3.98
N LEU A 165 -11.40 0.93 4.33
CA LEU A 165 -11.03 1.39 5.67
C LEU A 165 -12.02 0.96 6.77
N GLN A 166 -13.32 0.92 6.48
CA GLN A 166 -14.33 0.49 7.47
C GLN A 166 -14.17 -0.96 7.87
N ASP A 167 -13.94 -1.84 6.89
CA ASP A 167 -13.69 -3.26 7.13
C ASP A 167 -12.43 -3.44 8.00
N ILE A 168 -11.42 -2.61 7.74
CA ILE A 168 -10.16 -2.63 8.47
C ILE A 168 -10.34 -2.20 9.93
N ILE A 169 -11.06 -1.11 10.18
CA ILE A 169 -11.32 -0.63 11.55
C ILE A 169 -12.08 -1.70 12.35
N THR A 170 -13.05 -2.35 11.73
CA THR A 170 -13.77 -3.46 12.33
C THR A 170 -12.82 -4.59 12.67
N SER A 171 -11.95 -4.97 11.74
CA SER A 171 -10.93 -5.99 11.94
C SER A 171 -9.97 -5.66 13.09
N LEU A 172 -9.49 -4.42 13.17
CA LEU A 172 -8.60 -3.97 14.26
C LEU A 172 -9.27 -4.09 15.64
N ASN A 173 -10.54 -3.74 15.75
CA ASN A 173 -11.31 -3.89 16.99
C ASN A 173 -11.38 -5.35 17.43
N GLU A 174 -11.58 -6.27 16.48
CA GLU A 174 -11.60 -7.70 16.75
C GLU A 174 -10.23 -8.26 17.12
N PHE A 175 -9.13 -7.65 16.65
CA PHE A 175 -7.76 -7.94 17.11
C PHE A 175 -7.46 -7.39 18.52
N ASN A 176 -8.43 -6.73 19.17
CA ASN A 176 -8.30 -6.00 20.43
C ASN A 176 -7.38 -4.76 20.34
N ILE A 177 -7.13 -4.27 19.13
CA ILE A 177 -6.43 -3.00 18.89
C ILE A 177 -7.51 -1.92 18.80
N ARG A 178 -7.85 -1.31 19.94
CA ARG A 178 -9.02 -0.42 20.05
C ARG A 178 -8.70 1.05 20.00
N ASP A 179 -7.45 1.41 20.20
CA ASP A 179 -6.97 2.77 20.18
C ASP A 179 -5.57 2.86 19.55
N GLY A 180 -5.13 4.05 19.25
CA GLY A 180 -3.80 4.28 18.71
C GLY A 180 -3.79 5.31 17.59
N LEU A 181 -2.80 5.19 16.74
CA LEU A 181 -2.60 6.02 15.55
C LEU A 181 -2.77 5.17 14.31
N ILE A 182 -3.70 5.56 13.42
CA ILE A 182 -3.78 4.98 12.08
C ILE A 182 -3.24 5.98 11.04
N VAL A 183 -2.39 5.51 10.16
CA VAL A 183 -1.80 6.30 9.08
C VAL A 183 -2.15 5.67 7.75
N PHE A 184 -2.67 6.46 6.81
CA PHE A 184 -3.01 5.98 5.47
C PHE A 184 -2.84 7.07 4.39
N ASP A 185 -2.74 6.66 3.13
CA ASP A 185 -2.56 7.57 2.00
C ASP A 185 -3.87 8.29 1.63
N ARG A 186 -3.73 9.36 0.86
CA ARG A 186 -4.82 10.23 0.39
C ARG A 186 -5.93 9.50 -0.38
N GLY A 187 -5.62 8.38 -1.04
CA GLY A 187 -6.58 7.57 -1.78
C GLY A 187 -7.69 6.99 -0.91
N ILE A 188 -7.39 6.76 0.37
CA ILE A 188 -8.29 6.20 1.37
C ILE A 188 -9.05 7.31 2.10
N SER A 189 -8.56 8.55 2.05
CA SER A 189 -9.17 9.69 2.74
C SER A 189 -10.48 10.11 2.06
N SER A 190 -11.61 9.85 2.71
CA SER A 190 -12.93 10.35 2.32
C SER A 190 -13.60 11.04 3.50
N LYS A 191 -14.57 11.93 3.22
CA LYS A 191 -15.35 12.58 4.28
C LYS A 191 -16.06 11.56 5.17
N GLN A 192 -16.54 10.47 4.60
CA GLN A 192 -17.22 9.41 5.34
C GLN A 192 -16.22 8.67 6.24
N ASN A 193 -15.08 8.24 5.70
CA ASN A 193 -14.05 7.56 6.48
C ASN A 193 -13.57 8.40 7.67
N GLN A 194 -13.46 9.70 7.48
CA GLN A 194 -13.05 10.62 8.57
C GLN A 194 -14.11 10.72 9.66
N LYS A 195 -15.42 10.74 9.31
CA LYS A 195 -16.51 10.68 10.28
C LYS A 195 -16.52 9.36 11.05
N ASP A 196 -16.34 8.26 10.34
CA ASP A 196 -16.34 6.93 10.94
C ASP A 196 -15.19 6.74 11.92
N ILE A 197 -14.00 7.28 11.59
CA ILE A 197 -12.83 7.27 12.46
C ILE A 197 -13.02 8.19 13.69
N GLN A 198 -13.71 9.32 13.53
CA GLN A 198 -13.94 10.26 14.64
C GLN A 198 -14.79 9.66 15.76
N GLY A 199 -15.68 8.72 15.43
CA GLY A 199 -16.44 7.94 16.42
C GLY A 199 -15.62 6.92 17.20
N LEU A 200 -14.35 6.74 16.82
CA LEU A 200 -13.41 5.82 17.44
C LEU A 200 -12.39 6.58 18.29
N THR A 201 -11.73 5.86 19.18
CA THR A 201 -10.62 6.39 20.01
C THR A 201 -9.31 6.59 19.24
N TRP A 202 -9.34 6.41 17.91
CA TRP A 202 -8.17 6.46 17.04
C TRP A 202 -7.77 7.90 16.67
N LYS A 203 -6.46 8.15 16.72
CA LYS A 203 -5.85 9.32 16.08
C LYS A 203 -5.55 8.99 14.62
N VAL A 204 -5.69 9.98 13.73
CA VAL A 204 -5.53 9.78 12.29
C VAL A 204 -4.46 10.69 11.73
N VAL A 205 -3.59 10.14 10.89
CA VAL A 205 -2.72 10.89 9.99
C VAL A 205 -2.97 10.40 8.57
N CYS A 206 -3.39 11.29 7.69
CA CYS A 206 -3.65 10.92 6.30
C CYS A 206 -3.25 12.04 5.33
N GLY A 207 -2.96 11.66 4.10
CA GLY A 207 -2.85 12.61 3.00
C GLY A 207 -4.23 13.17 2.66
N LEU A 208 -4.31 14.46 2.31
CA LEU A 208 -5.54 15.08 1.83
C LEU A 208 -5.48 15.28 0.32
N PRO A 209 -6.57 14.99 -0.43
CA PRO A 209 -6.65 15.36 -1.84
C PRO A 209 -6.69 16.88 -1.98
N ILE A 210 -5.83 17.40 -2.87
CA ILE A 210 -5.76 18.84 -3.15
C ILE A 210 -6.95 19.25 -4.04
N ILE A 211 -8.10 19.50 -3.42
CA ILE A 211 -9.30 20.03 -4.07
C ILE A 211 -9.31 21.56 -3.97
N ASP A 212 -10.14 22.23 -4.79
CA ASP A 212 -10.13 23.69 -4.86
C ASP A 212 -10.41 24.38 -3.53
N ALA A 213 -11.35 23.85 -2.74
CA ALA A 213 -11.61 24.36 -1.39
C ALA A 213 -10.38 24.27 -0.46
N LEU A 214 -9.58 23.22 -0.59
CA LEU A 214 -8.34 23.11 0.17
C LEU A 214 -7.28 24.08 -0.35
N LYS A 215 -7.16 24.27 -1.68
CA LYS A 215 -6.25 25.26 -2.27
C LYS A 215 -6.55 26.68 -1.78
N GLU A 216 -7.83 27.07 -1.73
CA GLU A 216 -8.25 28.36 -1.22
C GLU A 216 -7.87 28.55 0.26
N PHE A 217 -8.04 27.51 1.07
CA PHE A 217 -7.63 27.53 2.47
C PHE A 217 -6.09 27.64 2.62
N LEU A 218 -5.34 26.90 1.83
CA LEU A 218 -3.87 26.84 1.91
C LEU A 218 -3.21 28.13 1.39
N ARG A 219 -3.77 28.76 0.36
CA ARG A 219 -3.19 29.93 -0.33
C ARG A 219 -2.74 31.05 0.63
N PRO A 220 -3.58 31.57 1.55
CA PRO A 220 -3.15 32.62 2.47
C PRO A 220 -2.08 32.15 3.46
N ILE A 221 -2.06 30.86 3.82
CA ILE A 221 -1.06 30.29 4.72
C ILE A 221 0.28 30.23 4.00
N ILE A 222 0.30 29.73 2.77
CA ILE A 222 1.52 29.62 1.94
C ILE A 222 2.09 31.01 1.64
N LEU A 223 1.26 32.00 1.32
CA LEU A 223 1.71 33.34 1.00
C LEU A 223 2.21 34.14 2.22
N LYS A 224 1.71 33.85 3.42
CA LYS A 224 2.12 34.54 4.65
C LYS A 224 3.36 33.96 5.30
N ASN A 225 3.62 32.67 5.10
CA ASN A 225 4.71 31.98 5.77
C ASN A 225 5.96 31.96 4.91
N LYS A 226 7.08 32.18 5.55
CA LYS A 226 8.39 31.99 4.96
C LYS A 226 8.78 30.53 5.03
N PHE A 227 8.27 29.72 4.11
CA PHE A 227 8.48 28.26 4.10
C PHE A 227 9.95 27.84 4.16
N LEU A 228 10.85 28.64 3.63
CA LEU A 228 12.28 28.33 3.56
C LEU A 228 13.04 28.78 4.82
N ASP A 229 12.37 29.21 5.87
CA ASP A 229 13.01 29.56 7.13
C ASP A 229 13.53 28.31 7.84
N TYR A 230 14.61 28.47 8.57
CA TYR A 230 15.25 27.36 9.29
C TYR A 230 14.31 26.69 10.30
N GLU A 231 13.41 27.43 10.92
CA GLU A 231 12.43 26.95 11.89
C GLU A 231 11.42 25.95 11.29
N SER A 232 11.12 26.09 9.98
CA SER A 232 10.22 25.20 9.25
C SER A 232 10.94 23.96 8.73
N ARG A 233 12.26 23.90 8.85
CA ARG A 233 13.10 22.88 8.24
C ARG A 233 13.08 21.59 9.04
N VAL A 234 12.63 20.51 8.41
CA VAL A 234 12.59 19.15 8.97
C VAL A 234 13.44 18.22 8.08
N ARG A 235 14.35 17.48 8.69
CA ARG A 235 15.14 16.45 7.98
C ARG A 235 14.60 15.07 8.34
N LEU A 236 14.13 14.34 7.34
CA LEU A 236 13.75 12.94 7.45
C LEU A 236 14.75 12.10 6.65
N ASN A 237 15.56 11.32 7.32
CA ASN A 237 16.69 10.60 6.71
C ASN A 237 17.62 11.56 5.93
N LYS A 238 17.73 11.39 4.60
CA LYS A 238 18.54 12.24 3.72
C LYS A 238 17.76 13.38 3.08
N THR A 239 16.44 13.41 3.24
CA THR A 239 15.54 14.37 2.57
C THR A 239 15.21 15.52 3.51
N VAL A 240 15.24 16.74 2.98
CA VAL A 240 14.84 17.97 3.68
C VAL A 240 13.47 18.39 3.22
N PHE A 241 12.60 18.64 4.17
CA PHE A 241 11.29 19.25 3.99
C PHE A 241 11.21 20.56 4.76
N TYR A 242 10.35 21.44 4.30
CA TYR A 242 9.91 22.61 5.04
C TYR A 242 8.45 22.41 5.38
N VAL A 243 8.09 22.50 6.67
CA VAL A 243 6.77 22.11 7.16
C VAL A 243 6.15 23.27 7.94
N VAL A 244 4.93 23.63 7.57
CA VAL A 244 4.11 24.59 8.30
C VAL A 244 2.81 23.90 8.71
N THR A 245 2.38 24.12 9.93
CA THR A 245 1.13 23.56 10.45
C THR A 245 0.09 24.65 10.69
N ALA A 246 -1.18 24.31 10.47
CA ALA A 246 -2.30 25.19 10.76
C ALA A 246 -3.50 24.39 11.28
N PRO A 247 -4.36 24.99 12.13
CA PRO A 247 -5.65 24.40 12.46
C PRO A 247 -6.50 24.21 11.20
N TYR A 248 -7.13 23.05 11.08
CA TYR A 248 -7.97 22.73 9.92
C TYR A 248 -9.18 21.89 10.34
N THR A 249 -10.34 22.25 9.80
CA THR A 249 -11.58 21.51 10.04
C THR A 249 -12.03 20.88 8.73
N LEU A 250 -12.13 19.57 8.68
CA LEU A 250 -12.62 18.82 7.54
C LEU A 250 -14.02 18.27 7.83
N GLY A 251 -15.05 18.92 7.31
CA GLY A 251 -16.43 18.64 7.70
C GLY A 251 -16.66 18.95 9.18
N GLU A 252 -16.89 17.94 10.01
CA GLU A 252 -17.09 18.06 11.47
C GLU A 252 -15.82 17.70 12.26
N VAL A 253 -14.75 17.29 11.57
CA VAL A 253 -13.51 16.81 12.20
C VAL A 253 -12.53 17.96 12.38
N ASN A 254 -12.24 18.30 13.63
CA ASN A 254 -11.23 19.28 13.97
C ASN A 254 -9.85 18.61 14.08
N GLY A 255 -8.84 19.22 13.48
CA GLY A 255 -7.48 18.71 13.48
C GLY A 255 -6.45 19.76 13.12
N GLN A 256 -5.30 19.28 12.67
CA GLN A 256 -4.23 20.13 12.15
C GLN A 256 -3.85 19.65 10.75
N ILE A 257 -3.59 20.58 9.87
CA ILE A 257 -2.98 20.29 8.58
C ILE A 257 -1.49 20.61 8.63
N ALA A 258 -0.66 19.70 8.12
CA ALA A 258 0.74 19.93 7.88
C ALA A 258 0.98 20.12 6.38
N ILE A 259 1.53 21.28 6.03
CA ILE A 259 1.86 21.66 4.65
C ILE A 259 3.35 21.40 4.48
N CYS A 260 3.70 20.42 3.68
CA CYS A 260 5.07 19.99 3.46
C CYS A 260 5.55 20.46 2.09
N PHE A 261 6.70 21.13 2.05
CA PHE A 261 7.36 21.56 0.83
C PHE A 261 8.73 20.90 0.70
N ASN A 262 9.03 20.40 -0.48
CA ASN A 262 10.33 19.80 -0.82
C ASN A 262 10.90 20.48 -2.07
N GLU A 263 12.06 21.14 -1.95
CA GLU A 263 12.69 21.86 -3.05
C GLU A 263 13.15 20.94 -4.19
N GLN A 264 13.64 19.74 -3.85
CA GLN A 264 14.07 18.80 -4.89
C GLN A 264 12.89 18.30 -5.69
N GLN A 265 11.81 17.91 -5.00
CA GLN A 265 10.58 17.47 -5.67
C GLN A 265 9.98 18.58 -6.55
N LYS A 266 10.03 19.84 -6.11
CA LYS A 266 9.61 20.97 -6.94
C LYS A 266 10.46 21.08 -8.21
N LYS A 267 11.79 20.93 -8.12
CA LYS A 267 12.68 20.95 -9.29
C LYS A 267 12.35 19.80 -10.24
N ASP A 268 12.22 18.58 -9.71
CA ASP A 268 11.96 17.39 -10.51
C ASP A 268 10.61 17.50 -11.25
N LEU A 269 9.56 17.98 -10.56
CA LEU A 269 8.25 18.23 -11.18
C LEU A 269 8.31 19.33 -12.26
N LYS A 270 9.13 20.35 -12.06
CA LYS A 270 9.33 21.42 -13.03
C LYS A 270 10.02 20.91 -14.29
N GLU A 271 11.08 20.12 -14.16
CA GLU A 271 11.78 19.48 -15.28
C GLU A 271 10.85 18.53 -16.04
N SER A 272 10.15 17.64 -15.32
CA SER A 272 9.16 16.75 -15.95
C SER A 272 8.09 17.51 -16.75
N ARG A 273 7.64 18.66 -16.23
CA ARG A 273 6.69 19.53 -16.96
C ARG A 273 7.29 20.14 -18.20
N TYR A 274 8.56 20.55 -18.17
CA TYR A 274 9.25 21.06 -19.35
C TYR A 274 9.41 19.98 -20.41
N ASP A 275 9.77 18.76 -20.04
CA ASP A 275 9.83 17.63 -20.96
C ASP A 275 8.48 17.35 -21.63
N GLU A 276 7.38 17.43 -20.88
CA GLU A 276 6.02 17.28 -21.43
C GLU A 276 5.64 18.41 -22.38
N ILE A 277 6.03 19.66 -22.08
CA ILE A 277 5.81 20.81 -22.98
C ILE A 277 6.63 20.67 -24.26
N ASP A 278 7.88 20.26 -24.16
CA ASP A 278 8.74 20.03 -25.31
C ASP A 278 8.23 18.92 -26.23
N GLU A 279 7.76 17.82 -25.62
CA GLU A 279 7.10 16.72 -26.35
C GLU A 279 5.81 17.20 -27.03
N ALA A 280 4.97 17.98 -26.35
CA ALA A 280 3.76 18.54 -26.94
C ALA A 280 4.07 19.50 -28.09
N ASN A 281 5.06 20.34 -27.91
CA ASN A 281 5.54 21.24 -28.98
C ASN A 281 6.03 20.47 -30.23
N ARG A 282 6.80 19.40 -30.01
CA ARG A 282 7.25 18.50 -31.09
C ARG A 282 6.08 17.85 -31.82
N LEU A 283 5.05 17.38 -31.10
CA LEU A 283 3.85 16.78 -31.68
C LEU A 283 3.04 17.81 -32.51
N LEU A 284 2.89 19.04 -32.01
CA LEU A 284 2.21 20.12 -32.74
C LEU A 284 2.93 20.49 -34.06
N LEU A 285 4.25 20.56 -34.03
CA LEU A 285 5.06 20.80 -35.24
C LEU A 285 4.90 19.68 -36.30
N GLN A 286 4.56 18.45 -35.84
CA GLN A 286 4.25 17.31 -36.72
C GLN A 286 2.77 17.26 -37.15
N GLY A 287 1.93 18.23 -36.76
CA GLY A 287 0.49 18.24 -37.03
C GLY A 287 -0.28 17.18 -36.25
N LYS A 288 0.29 16.65 -35.15
CA LYS A 288 -0.36 15.63 -34.29
C LYS A 288 -1.11 16.28 -33.12
N LYS A 289 -2.12 15.56 -32.61
CA LYS A 289 -2.86 16.00 -31.42
C LYS A 289 -2.00 15.83 -30.17
N ILE A 290 -2.09 16.77 -29.26
CA ILE A 290 -1.48 16.74 -27.94
C ILE A 290 -2.51 16.33 -26.88
N LYS A 291 -2.05 16.02 -25.66
CA LYS A 291 -2.93 15.73 -24.53
C LYS A 291 -3.74 16.98 -24.16
N PRO A 292 -5.04 16.85 -23.80
CA PRO A 292 -5.87 18.00 -23.44
C PRO A 292 -5.28 18.88 -22.32
N GLU A 293 -4.57 18.27 -21.37
CA GLU A 293 -3.91 18.98 -20.26
C GLU A 293 -2.76 19.89 -20.74
N MET A 294 -2.22 19.60 -21.93
CA MET A 294 -1.14 20.40 -22.54
C MET A 294 -1.66 21.54 -23.42
N GLU A 295 -2.95 21.50 -23.84
CA GLU A 295 -3.52 22.52 -24.74
C GLU A 295 -3.45 23.93 -24.16
N GLU A 296 -3.52 24.06 -22.84
CA GLU A 296 -3.48 25.36 -22.16
C GLU A 296 -2.11 26.05 -22.18
N TYR A 297 -1.05 25.32 -22.49
CA TYR A 297 0.29 25.88 -22.64
C TYR A 297 0.54 26.45 -24.04
N PHE A 298 -0.39 26.29 -24.97
CA PHE A 298 -0.26 26.72 -26.34
C PHE A 298 -1.40 27.67 -26.77
N ASP A 299 -1.07 28.65 -27.61
CA ASP A 299 -2.08 29.52 -28.19
C ASP A 299 -2.83 28.82 -29.37
N LYS A 300 -3.82 29.51 -29.93
CA LYS A 300 -4.60 29.00 -31.08
C LYS A 300 -3.76 28.66 -32.32
N ASN A 301 -2.54 29.17 -32.39
CA ASN A 301 -1.59 28.93 -33.47
C ASN A 301 -0.58 27.83 -33.13
N GLY A 302 -0.75 27.15 -31.98
CA GLY A 302 0.16 26.11 -31.53
C GLY A 302 1.50 26.63 -31.01
N LYS A 303 1.63 27.96 -30.73
CA LYS A 303 2.82 28.54 -30.15
C LYS A 303 2.75 28.54 -28.66
N PHE A 304 3.82 28.13 -27.97
CA PHE A 304 3.91 28.16 -26.53
C PHE A 304 3.54 29.55 -25.97
N SER A 305 2.52 29.56 -25.12
CA SER A 305 2.02 30.76 -24.48
C SER A 305 1.92 30.46 -22.99
N SER A 306 2.90 30.93 -22.23
CA SER A 306 2.81 30.86 -20.78
C SER A 306 1.60 31.66 -20.32
N ASN A 307 0.51 31.00 -19.93
CA ASN A 307 -0.58 31.71 -19.32
C ASN A 307 -0.07 32.19 -17.94
N LYS A 308 0.22 33.51 -17.87
CA LYS A 308 0.90 34.19 -16.73
C LYS A 308 0.31 33.90 -15.35
N ASN A 309 -0.91 33.35 -15.31
CA ASN A 309 -1.60 33.07 -14.04
C ASN A 309 -1.25 31.73 -13.40
N ARG A 310 -0.75 30.74 -14.16
CA ARG A 310 -0.38 29.42 -13.58
C ARG A 310 1.03 29.34 -13.03
N TYR A 311 1.97 30.11 -13.57
CA TYR A 311 3.34 30.19 -13.04
C TYR A 311 3.45 30.93 -11.70
N LYS A 312 2.37 31.54 -11.21
CA LYS A 312 2.34 32.19 -9.88
C LYS A 312 1.84 31.25 -8.77
N GLU A 313 1.35 30.08 -9.11
CA GLU A 313 0.77 29.11 -8.17
C GLU A 313 1.65 27.91 -7.85
N ASP A 314 2.82 27.79 -8.50
CA ASP A 314 3.81 26.71 -8.25
C ASP A 314 4.85 27.10 -7.19
#